data_ad39089b61a53ca20cd0c3fc80a6f087
#
_entry.id   ad39089b61a53ca20cd0c3fc80a6f087
#
_cell.length_a   1.000
_cell.length_b   1.000
_cell.length_c   1.000
_cell.angle_alpha   90.00
_cell.angle_beta   90.00
_cell.angle_gamma   90.00
#
_symmetry.space_group_name_H-M   'P 1'
#
loop_
_entity.id
_entity.type
_entity.pdbx_description
1 polymer ?
#
loop_
_entity_poly.entity_id
_entity_poly.type
_entity_poly.pdbx_seq_one_letter_code
_entity_poly.pdbx_strand_id
1 'polypeptide(L)'
;MKKIFSLLLSFVMLISIVSLVDFSAFAGVYGDYEYTVTAGNTVKITKYNGRANALEIPSAIDGKAVTDIGESAFYFCDSLTNVTIPNSVTSIGEWAFFGCLSLTSVAIPNSVTSIGSSAFSCCKNLASVTIGSGLASVNSSAFSTCRNLTQIDVSNDNKNFASIGGVLFNKNKTELIKYPEGKAESTYSIPSSVTSIGESAFYLSVNLVSVAIPESVSIIGISAFLNCKGLTSAVIPNGVTIIKDYAFKDCTGLKSVSIANSVTGIGNYAFYNCTGLTSVDIPNGVTSIGNYAFYGCAGLTSVSIPKSVTNIGYNAFDLCRNLTSVYYGGTKAEWDDINKPYCGLSDDLIHYQQIKSEPTSVSTTSSSSKPKSAKFKKVKSAKKAVSVKWKKVSGVKGYQIQVATDKKFKKNKKTVTVKKQKTTKTTVKKLKAKKKYYVRIRTYKTVNGKKVYSSWSKVKSVKTK
;
A
#
# COMPACT_ATOMS: atom_id res chain seq x y z
N MET A 1 -63.64 18.86 35.87
CA MET A 1 -62.31 19.11 35.34
C MET A 1 -61.18 18.62 36.28
N LYS A 2 -61.21 18.77 37.58
CA LYS A 2 -60.12 18.34 38.50
C LYS A 2 -59.94 16.83 38.62
N LYS A 3 -60.92 15.95 38.40
CA LYS A 3 -60.78 14.48 38.46
C LYS A 3 -60.18 13.87 37.19
N ILE A 4 -60.34 14.49 36.03
CA ILE A 4 -59.77 14.02 34.77
C ILE A 4 -58.29 14.37 34.70
N PHE A 5 -57.84 15.46 35.28
CA PHE A 5 -56.43 15.86 35.38
C PHE A 5 -55.62 14.95 36.30
N SER A 6 -56.22 14.45 37.37
CA SER A 6 -55.56 13.51 38.29
C SER A 6 -55.38 12.12 37.67
N LEU A 7 -56.31 11.63 36.84
CA LEU A 7 -56.16 10.36 36.12
C LEU A 7 -55.12 10.42 34.99
N LEU A 8 -55.06 11.56 34.27
CA LEU A 8 -54.00 11.74 33.24
C LEU A 8 -52.61 11.86 33.85
N LEU A 9 -52.46 12.50 35.03
CA LEU A 9 -51.16 12.63 35.69
C LEU A 9 -50.66 11.26 36.24
N SER A 10 -51.56 10.43 36.75
CA SER A 10 -51.20 9.07 37.19
C SER A 10 -50.89 8.13 36.02
N PHE A 11 -51.54 8.30 34.86
CA PHE A 11 -51.24 7.50 33.67
C PHE A 11 -49.89 7.91 33.02
N VAL A 12 -49.56 9.22 33.03
CA VAL A 12 -48.27 9.72 32.59
C VAL A 12 -47.15 9.33 33.54
N MET A 13 -47.40 9.29 34.87
CA MET A 13 -46.40 8.73 35.82
C MET A 13 -46.24 7.23 35.71
N LEU A 14 -47.27 6.44 35.36
CA LEU A 14 -47.12 5.02 35.12
C LEU A 14 -46.36 4.72 33.83
N ILE A 15 -46.49 5.56 32.79
CA ILE A 15 -45.70 5.40 31.56
C ILE A 15 -44.24 5.85 31.73
N SER A 16 -43.96 6.81 32.63
CA SER A 16 -42.61 7.23 32.95
C SER A 16 -41.84 6.28 33.90
N ILE A 17 -42.55 5.41 34.62
CA ILE A 17 -41.93 4.38 35.51
C ILE A 17 -41.58 3.11 34.70
N VAL A 18 -42.24 2.87 33.56
CA VAL A 18 -41.90 1.71 32.68
C VAL A 18 -40.67 1.96 31.81
N SER A 19 -40.17 3.21 31.71
CA SER A 19 -38.98 3.56 30.91
C SER A 19 -37.66 3.63 31.69
N LEU A 20 -37.64 3.20 32.96
CA LEU A 20 -36.43 3.11 33.81
C LEU A 20 -36.33 1.73 34.46
N VAL A 21 -36.57 0.68 33.71
CA VAL A 21 -35.91 -0.57 33.98
C VAL A 21 -34.53 -0.44 33.32
N ASP A 22 -33.56 0.05 34.07
CA ASP A 22 -32.17 -0.29 33.78
C ASP A 22 -32.15 -1.83 33.70
N PHE A 23 -32.09 -2.35 32.46
CA PHE A 23 -31.64 -3.73 32.26
C PHE A 23 -30.16 -3.76 32.65
N SER A 24 -29.90 -3.78 33.96
CA SER A 24 -28.62 -4.20 34.44
C SER A 24 -28.43 -5.61 33.89
N ALA A 25 -27.47 -5.76 32.94
CA ALA A 25 -27.18 -7.04 32.35
C ALA A 25 -26.92 -8.01 33.50
N PHE A 26 -27.75 -9.05 33.62
CA PHE A 26 -27.54 -10.07 34.65
C PHE A 26 -26.19 -10.74 34.39
N ALA A 27 -25.22 -10.55 35.26
CA ALA A 27 -23.93 -11.18 35.20
C ALA A 27 -23.97 -12.52 35.92
N GLY A 28 -23.45 -13.57 35.30
CA GLY A 28 -23.42 -14.92 35.88
C GLY A 28 -22.08 -15.63 35.67
N VAL A 29 -21.93 -16.75 36.35
CA VAL A 29 -20.79 -17.68 36.18
C VAL A 29 -21.35 -19.04 35.81
N TYR A 30 -20.78 -19.68 34.80
CA TYR A 30 -21.09 -21.01 34.34
C TYR A 30 -19.80 -21.80 34.11
N GLY A 31 -19.45 -22.68 35.03
CA GLY A 31 -18.12 -23.32 35.02
C GLY A 31 -17.00 -22.26 35.02
N ASP A 32 -16.15 -22.31 34.04
CA ASP A 32 -15.05 -21.34 33.86
C ASP A 32 -15.44 -20.04 33.15
N TYR A 33 -16.73 -19.88 32.79
CA TYR A 33 -17.17 -18.70 32.01
C TYR A 33 -17.86 -17.68 32.92
N GLU A 34 -17.45 -16.43 32.80
CA GLU A 34 -18.24 -15.28 33.20
C GLU A 34 -19.05 -14.80 32.01
N TYR A 35 -20.30 -14.41 32.22
CA TYR A 35 -21.17 -13.98 31.14
C TYR A 35 -22.16 -12.92 31.59
N THR A 36 -22.76 -12.24 30.63
CA THR A 36 -23.91 -11.35 30.81
C THR A 36 -25.06 -11.77 29.90
N VAL A 37 -26.28 -11.57 30.37
CA VAL A 37 -27.49 -11.75 29.57
C VAL A 37 -27.77 -10.45 28.83
N THR A 38 -27.87 -10.53 27.51
CA THR A 38 -28.16 -9.38 26.64
C THR A 38 -29.64 -9.00 26.69
N ALA A 39 -30.00 -7.81 26.21
CA ALA A 39 -31.39 -7.38 26.06
C ALA A 39 -32.23 -8.34 25.19
N GLY A 40 -31.60 -9.07 24.27
CA GLY A 40 -32.21 -10.10 23.43
C GLY A 40 -32.40 -11.46 24.14
N ASN A 41 -32.20 -11.55 25.47
CA ASN A 41 -32.24 -12.77 26.27
C ASN A 41 -31.27 -13.86 25.78
N THR A 42 -30.13 -13.45 25.21
CA THR A 42 -29.01 -14.30 24.80
C THR A 42 -27.83 -14.07 25.74
N VAL A 43 -26.77 -14.87 25.60
CA VAL A 43 -25.57 -14.78 26.41
C VAL A 43 -24.42 -14.15 25.63
N LYS A 44 -23.75 -13.21 26.27
CA LYS A 44 -22.43 -12.70 25.91
C LYS A 44 -21.42 -13.21 26.92
N ILE A 45 -20.47 -14.04 26.48
CA ILE A 45 -19.33 -14.44 27.31
C ILE A 45 -18.44 -13.21 27.51
N THR A 46 -18.17 -12.86 28.76
CA THR A 46 -17.34 -11.70 29.11
C THR A 46 -15.93 -12.10 29.54
N LYS A 47 -15.76 -13.34 30.08
CA LYS A 47 -14.44 -13.84 30.46
C LYS A 47 -14.43 -15.37 30.53
N TYR A 48 -13.28 -15.95 30.20
CA TYR A 48 -12.95 -17.35 30.46
C TYR A 48 -11.79 -17.44 31.45
N ASN A 49 -11.99 -18.15 32.53
CA ASN A 49 -11.01 -18.32 33.62
C ASN A 49 -10.36 -19.72 33.63
N GLY A 50 -10.73 -20.59 32.68
CA GLY A 50 -10.20 -21.94 32.55
C GLY A 50 -8.82 -22.01 31.95
N ARG A 51 -8.25 -23.20 31.90
CA ARG A 51 -6.91 -23.48 31.33
C ARG A 51 -6.94 -24.66 30.35
N ALA A 52 -8.06 -24.87 29.66
CA ALA A 52 -8.18 -25.92 28.67
C ALA A 52 -7.21 -25.72 27.51
N ASN A 53 -6.61 -26.80 27.01
CA ASN A 53 -5.81 -26.78 25.80
C ASN A 53 -6.71 -26.82 24.55
N ALA A 54 -7.78 -27.61 24.56
CA ALA A 54 -8.81 -27.63 23.52
C ALA A 54 -10.15 -27.27 24.18
N LEU A 55 -10.88 -26.34 23.60
CA LEU A 55 -12.09 -25.79 24.19
C LEU A 55 -13.23 -25.80 23.18
N GLU A 56 -14.34 -26.36 23.57
CA GLU A 56 -15.62 -26.19 22.91
C GLU A 56 -16.43 -25.13 23.67
N ILE A 57 -16.64 -23.97 23.04
CA ILE A 57 -17.49 -22.93 23.63
C ILE A 57 -18.94 -23.44 23.64
N PRO A 58 -19.67 -23.42 24.77
CA PRO A 58 -21.03 -23.90 24.81
C PRO A 58 -21.94 -23.08 23.92
N SER A 59 -22.84 -23.73 23.16
CA SER A 59 -23.83 -23.06 22.32
C SER A 59 -24.95 -22.38 23.14
N ALA A 60 -25.12 -22.78 24.40
CA ALA A 60 -26.07 -22.18 25.35
C ALA A 60 -25.51 -22.24 26.77
N ILE A 61 -25.87 -21.27 27.59
CA ILE A 61 -25.63 -21.18 29.03
C ILE A 61 -26.96 -20.86 29.70
N ASP A 62 -27.34 -21.64 30.74
CA ASP A 62 -28.59 -21.50 31.46
C ASP A 62 -29.82 -21.44 30.53
N GLY A 63 -29.82 -22.30 29.50
CA GLY A 63 -30.89 -22.38 28.50
C GLY A 63 -30.96 -21.23 27.50
N LYS A 64 -30.04 -20.25 27.56
CA LYS A 64 -29.95 -19.11 26.63
C LYS A 64 -28.83 -19.29 25.65
N ALA A 65 -29.08 -19.02 24.38
CA ALA A 65 -28.05 -19.13 23.32
C ALA A 65 -26.86 -18.21 23.58
N VAL A 66 -25.64 -18.71 23.41
CA VAL A 66 -24.42 -17.90 23.40
C VAL A 66 -24.28 -17.27 22.02
N THR A 67 -24.54 -15.98 21.92
CA THR A 67 -24.51 -15.23 20.65
C THR A 67 -23.29 -14.35 20.51
N ASP A 68 -22.63 -14.01 21.61
CA ASP A 68 -21.54 -13.06 21.60
C ASP A 68 -20.33 -13.57 22.41
N ILE A 69 -19.17 -13.50 21.78
CA ILE A 69 -17.88 -13.56 22.48
C ILE A 69 -17.48 -12.11 22.73
N GLY A 70 -17.50 -11.70 23.99
CA GLY A 70 -17.30 -10.32 24.39
C GLY A 70 -15.88 -9.82 24.24
N GLU A 71 -15.71 -8.52 24.52
CA GLU A 71 -14.39 -7.89 24.59
C GLU A 71 -13.50 -8.62 25.59
N SER A 72 -12.27 -8.95 25.18
CA SER A 72 -11.25 -9.60 26.02
C SER A 72 -11.68 -10.94 26.66
N ALA A 73 -12.72 -11.61 26.15
CA ALA A 73 -13.31 -12.79 26.79
C ALA A 73 -12.31 -13.94 26.98
N PHE A 74 -11.37 -14.13 26.06
CA PHE A 74 -10.29 -15.14 26.13
C PHE A 74 -8.90 -14.48 26.05
N TYR A 75 -8.75 -13.30 26.63
CA TYR A 75 -7.52 -12.52 26.62
C TYR A 75 -6.38 -13.28 27.32
N PHE A 76 -5.25 -13.49 26.60
CA PHE A 76 -4.09 -14.28 27.08
C PHE A 76 -4.44 -15.69 27.57
N CYS A 77 -5.37 -16.39 26.92
CA CYS A 77 -5.58 -17.83 27.16
C CYS A 77 -4.43 -18.61 26.51
N ASP A 78 -3.23 -18.54 27.09
CA ASP A 78 -1.98 -19.05 26.50
C ASP A 78 -1.93 -20.56 26.33
N SER A 79 -2.68 -21.32 27.13
CA SER A 79 -2.78 -22.78 27.02
C SER A 79 -3.66 -23.23 25.84
N LEU A 80 -4.51 -22.36 25.31
CA LEU A 80 -5.51 -22.71 24.31
C LEU A 80 -4.85 -23.00 22.95
N THR A 81 -4.83 -24.27 22.55
CA THR A 81 -4.28 -24.74 21.27
C THR A 81 -5.33 -24.81 20.16
N ASN A 82 -6.59 -25.08 20.56
CA ASN A 82 -7.73 -25.17 19.66
C ASN A 82 -9.00 -24.63 20.33
N VAL A 83 -9.85 -23.96 19.58
CA VAL A 83 -11.16 -23.48 20.02
C VAL A 83 -12.22 -23.78 18.98
N THR A 84 -13.32 -24.38 19.42
CA THR A 84 -14.53 -24.55 18.62
C THR A 84 -15.53 -23.47 18.99
N ILE A 85 -15.86 -22.59 18.03
CA ILE A 85 -16.84 -21.54 18.17
C ILE A 85 -18.18 -22.08 17.65
N PRO A 86 -19.25 -22.13 18.45
CA PRO A 86 -20.53 -22.71 18.03
C PRO A 86 -21.28 -21.83 17.02
N ASN A 87 -22.16 -22.45 16.24
CA ASN A 87 -22.99 -21.76 15.24
C ASN A 87 -24.05 -20.81 15.85
N SER A 88 -24.18 -20.74 17.16
CA SER A 88 -25.00 -19.73 17.84
C SER A 88 -24.33 -18.36 17.90
N VAL A 89 -22.96 -18.31 17.81
CA VAL A 89 -22.21 -17.05 17.91
C VAL A 89 -22.36 -16.23 16.65
N THR A 90 -22.71 -14.96 16.82
CA THR A 90 -22.89 -13.99 15.74
C THR A 90 -21.85 -12.89 15.75
N SER A 91 -21.20 -12.64 16.91
CA SER A 91 -20.14 -11.62 17.01
C SER A 91 -18.94 -12.09 17.83
N ILE A 92 -17.75 -11.63 17.43
CA ILE A 92 -16.49 -11.79 18.16
C ILE A 92 -15.97 -10.38 18.46
N GLY A 93 -15.86 -10.04 19.73
CA GLY A 93 -15.54 -8.71 20.24
C GLY A 93 -14.07 -8.31 20.04
N GLU A 94 -13.78 -7.08 20.44
CA GLU A 94 -12.43 -6.53 20.48
C GLU A 94 -11.56 -7.33 21.45
N TRP A 95 -10.31 -7.64 21.06
CA TRP A 95 -9.34 -8.44 21.84
C TRP A 95 -9.84 -9.81 22.33
N ALA A 96 -10.92 -10.32 21.80
CA ALA A 96 -11.59 -11.51 22.33
C ALA A 96 -10.64 -12.71 22.55
N PHE A 97 -9.71 -12.95 21.63
CA PHE A 97 -8.66 -13.99 21.71
C PHE A 97 -7.25 -13.38 21.60
N PHE A 98 -7.08 -12.13 22.01
CA PHE A 98 -5.77 -11.48 21.95
C PHE A 98 -4.74 -12.23 22.77
N GLY A 99 -3.58 -12.51 22.16
CA GLY A 99 -2.45 -13.11 22.88
C GLY A 99 -2.66 -14.58 23.23
N CYS A 100 -3.61 -15.31 22.62
CA CYS A 100 -3.70 -16.78 22.75
C CYS A 100 -2.50 -17.41 22.03
N LEU A 101 -1.35 -17.45 22.70
CA LEU A 101 -0.06 -17.75 22.09
C LEU A 101 0.02 -19.16 21.50
N SER A 102 -0.68 -20.13 22.06
CA SER A 102 -0.66 -21.54 21.64
C SER A 102 -1.71 -21.87 20.57
N LEU A 103 -2.64 -20.95 20.26
CA LEU A 103 -3.70 -21.19 19.27
C LEU A 103 -3.11 -21.42 17.89
N THR A 104 -3.39 -22.59 17.29
CA THR A 104 -2.79 -23.00 16.00
C THR A 104 -3.70 -22.75 14.80
N SER A 105 -5.01 -22.84 14.99
CA SER A 105 -6.00 -22.59 13.95
C SER A 105 -7.32 -22.11 14.56
N VAL A 106 -8.11 -21.41 13.76
CA VAL A 106 -9.47 -21.04 14.14
C VAL A 106 -10.41 -21.14 12.95
N ALA A 107 -11.58 -21.75 13.18
CA ALA A 107 -12.68 -21.76 12.22
C ALA A 107 -13.75 -20.77 12.69
N ILE A 108 -13.99 -19.74 11.92
CA ILE A 108 -15.06 -18.75 12.13
C ILE A 108 -16.32 -19.30 11.49
N PRO A 109 -17.37 -19.62 12.26
CA PRO A 109 -18.58 -20.25 11.74
C PRO A 109 -19.39 -19.32 10.82
N ASN A 110 -20.31 -19.92 10.07
CA ASN A 110 -21.18 -19.19 9.13
C ASN A 110 -22.11 -18.16 9.79
N SER A 111 -22.37 -18.30 11.08
CA SER A 111 -23.23 -17.41 11.87
C SER A 111 -22.55 -16.10 12.25
N VAL A 112 -21.21 -16.08 12.31
CA VAL A 112 -20.47 -14.88 12.73
C VAL A 112 -20.52 -13.82 11.62
N THR A 113 -20.99 -12.63 12.00
CA THR A 113 -21.13 -11.49 11.08
C THR A 113 -20.04 -10.44 11.26
N SER A 114 -19.40 -10.39 12.45
CA SER A 114 -18.39 -9.38 12.76
C SER A 114 -17.24 -9.92 13.60
N ILE A 115 -16.02 -9.44 13.30
CA ILE A 115 -14.80 -9.67 14.08
C ILE A 115 -14.22 -8.31 14.45
N GLY A 116 -14.07 -8.06 15.76
CA GLY A 116 -13.61 -6.79 16.32
C GLY A 116 -12.12 -6.52 16.14
N SER A 117 -11.73 -5.32 16.59
CA SER A 117 -10.33 -4.88 16.58
C SER A 117 -9.47 -5.85 17.38
N SER A 118 -8.33 -6.23 16.79
CA SER A 118 -7.33 -7.09 17.44
C SER A 118 -7.87 -8.41 18.03
N ALA A 119 -9.01 -8.91 17.55
CA ALA A 119 -9.70 -10.07 18.14
C ALA A 119 -8.81 -11.30 18.23
N PHE A 120 -7.92 -11.54 17.27
CA PHE A 120 -6.93 -12.64 17.27
C PHE A 120 -5.50 -12.09 17.17
N SER A 121 -5.28 -10.82 17.51
CA SER A 121 -3.95 -10.24 17.46
C SER A 121 -3.00 -10.92 18.46
N CYS A 122 -1.70 -10.96 18.14
CA CYS A 122 -0.67 -11.61 18.96
C CYS A 122 -0.83 -13.14 19.14
N CYS A 123 -1.70 -13.81 18.41
CA CYS A 123 -1.76 -15.29 18.36
C CYS A 123 -0.56 -15.82 17.56
N LYS A 124 0.62 -15.88 18.18
CA LYS A 124 1.90 -16.11 17.48
C LYS A 124 1.96 -17.43 16.72
N ASN A 125 1.31 -18.48 17.24
CA ASN A 125 1.31 -19.81 16.63
C ASN A 125 0.13 -20.05 15.68
N LEU A 126 -0.79 -19.09 15.52
CA LEU A 126 -1.92 -19.19 14.61
C LEU A 126 -1.41 -19.30 13.17
N ALA A 127 -1.58 -20.48 12.57
CA ALA A 127 -1.09 -20.80 11.21
C ALA A 127 -2.17 -20.62 10.15
N SER A 128 -3.44 -20.87 10.50
CA SER A 128 -4.55 -20.79 9.55
C SER A 128 -5.84 -20.27 10.18
N VAL A 129 -6.62 -19.56 9.37
CA VAL A 129 -7.96 -19.08 9.70
C VAL A 129 -8.90 -19.48 8.58
N THR A 130 -10.06 -20.07 8.90
CA THR A 130 -11.15 -20.25 7.95
C THR A 130 -12.31 -19.34 8.32
N ILE A 131 -12.86 -18.64 7.32
CA ILE A 131 -13.93 -17.65 7.48
C ILE A 131 -15.20 -18.16 6.80
N GLY A 132 -16.26 -18.29 7.58
CA GLY A 132 -17.58 -18.72 7.12
C GLY A 132 -18.29 -17.74 6.21
N SER A 133 -19.45 -18.14 5.71
CA SER A 133 -20.24 -17.39 4.72
C SER A 133 -20.88 -16.11 5.26
N GLY A 134 -21.12 -16.01 6.58
CA GLY A 134 -21.88 -14.91 7.18
C GLY A 134 -21.05 -13.66 7.49
N LEU A 135 -19.70 -13.75 7.50
CA LEU A 135 -18.88 -12.61 7.92
C LEU A 135 -19.14 -11.41 7.00
N ALA A 136 -19.55 -10.29 7.60
CA ALA A 136 -19.83 -9.03 6.91
C ALA A 136 -18.81 -7.93 7.20
N SER A 137 -18.13 -8.00 8.37
CA SER A 137 -17.09 -7.05 8.73
C SER A 137 -15.96 -7.71 9.50
N VAL A 138 -14.73 -7.28 9.22
CA VAL A 138 -13.50 -7.68 9.92
C VAL A 138 -12.61 -6.45 10.06
N ASN A 139 -12.12 -6.20 11.27
CA ASN A 139 -11.18 -5.10 11.48
C ASN A 139 -9.80 -5.43 10.89
N SER A 140 -9.11 -4.44 10.34
CA SER A 140 -7.78 -4.60 9.72
C SER A 140 -6.73 -5.17 10.68
N SER A 141 -6.85 -4.91 11.98
CA SER A 141 -5.96 -5.40 13.02
C SER A 141 -6.33 -6.77 13.58
N ALA A 142 -7.47 -7.35 13.16
CA ALA A 142 -8.01 -8.57 13.77
C ALA A 142 -7.00 -9.73 13.86
N PHE A 143 -6.12 -9.86 12.87
CA PHE A 143 -5.08 -10.89 12.77
C PHE A 143 -3.66 -10.31 12.78
N SER A 144 -3.44 -9.17 13.42
CA SER A 144 -2.11 -8.55 13.49
C SER A 144 -1.19 -9.28 14.44
N THR A 145 0.12 -9.28 14.14
CA THR A 145 1.16 -9.95 14.96
C THR A 145 0.95 -11.48 15.08
N CYS A 146 0.26 -12.08 14.11
CA CYS A 146 0.14 -13.53 13.95
C CYS A 146 1.28 -14.04 13.06
N ARG A 147 2.49 -14.13 13.61
CA ARG A 147 3.73 -14.34 12.84
C ARG A 147 3.82 -15.66 12.09
N ASN A 148 3.06 -16.67 12.51
CA ASN A 148 3.00 -17.96 11.84
C ASN A 148 1.79 -18.09 10.89
N LEU A 149 0.94 -17.05 10.79
CA LEU A 149 -0.23 -17.08 9.91
C LEU A 149 0.19 -17.13 8.46
N THR A 150 -0.10 -18.23 7.79
CA THR A 150 0.22 -18.45 6.37
C THR A 150 -1.00 -18.41 5.48
N GLN A 151 -2.21 -18.59 6.06
CA GLN A 151 -3.41 -18.83 5.28
C GLN A 151 -4.67 -18.27 5.96
N ILE A 152 -5.43 -17.48 5.22
CA ILE A 152 -6.79 -17.06 5.55
C ILE A 152 -7.69 -17.53 4.41
N ASP A 153 -8.55 -18.52 4.67
CA ASP A 153 -9.48 -19.05 3.69
C ASP A 153 -10.89 -18.53 3.94
N VAL A 154 -11.56 -18.14 2.88
CA VAL A 154 -12.91 -17.59 2.93
C VAL A 154 -13.85 -18.52 2.17
N SER A 155 -14.99 -18.87 2.78
CA SER A 155 -16.06 -19.62 2.12
C SER A 155 -16.44 -18.96 0.79
N ASN A 156 -16.62 -19.77 -0.26
CA ASN A 156 -17.07 -19.28 -1.57
C ASN A 156 -18.45 -18.58 -1.51
N ASP A 157 -19.28 -18.97 -0.53
CA ASP A 157 -20.61 -18.41 -0.30
C ASP A 157 -20.59 -17.07 0.44
N ASN A 158 -19.44 -16.65 0.97
CA ASN A 158 -19.32 -15.34 1.63
C ASN A 158 -19.60 -14.23 0.60
N LYS A 159 -20.43 -13.24 0.99
CA LYS A 159 -20.87 -12.14 0.11
C LYS A 159 -19.97 -10.91 0.15
N ASN A 160 -19.11 -10.80 1.17
CA ASN A 160 -18.31 -9.60 1.45
C ASN A 160 -16.82 -9.79 1.23
N PHE A 161 -16.32 -11.02 1.42
CA PHE A 161 -14.90 -11.36 1.38
C PHE A 161 -14.61 -12.50 0.43
N ALA A 162 -13.34 -12.59 0.02
CA ALA A 162 -12.78 -13.70 -0.76
C ALA A 162 -11.32 -13.90 -0.38
N SER A 163 -10.77 -15.07 -0.63
CA SER A 163 -9.33 -15.32 -0.52
C SER A 163 -8.74 -15.78 -1.86
N ILE A 164 -7.46 -15.46 -2.08
CA ILE A 164 -6.65 -15.98 -3.20
C ILE A 164 -5.30 -16.39 -2.61
N GLY A 165 -4.99 -17.67 -2.68
CA GLY A 165 -3.73 -18.19 -2.14
C GLY A 165 -3.52 -17.86 -0.67
N GLY A 166 -4.59 -17.88 0.14
CA GLY A 166 -4.55 -17.56 1.56
C GLY A 166 -4.46 -16.06 1.90
N VAL A 167 -4.50 -15.17 0.93
CA VAL A 167 -4.55 -13.71 1.13
C VAL A 167 -5.99 -13.24 1.15
N LEU A 168 -6.36 -12.39 2.10
CA LEU A 168 -7.73 -11.88 2.28
C LEU A 168 -7.99 -10.64 1.43
N PHE A 169 -9.11 -10.64 0.72
CA PHE A 169 -9.60 -9.54 -0.11
C PHE A 169 -11.07 -9.25 0.20
N ASN A 170 -11.55 -8.07 -0.22
CA ASN A 170 -12.99 -7.87 -0.39
C ASN A 170 -13.55 -8.79 -1.50
N LYS A 171 -14.86 -9.00 -1.54
CA LYS A 171 -15.51 -9.95 -2.48
C LYS A 171 -15.13 -9.72 -3.95
N ASN A 172 -15.08 -8.47 -4.36
CA ASN A 172 -14.77 -8.08 -5.73
C ASN A 172 -13.26 -8.12 -6.05
N LYS A 173 -12.41 -8.43 -5.06
CA LYS A 173 -10.95 -8.46 -5.18
C LYS A 173 -10.35 -7.15 -5.67
N THR A 174 -11.00 -6.05 -5.33
CA THR A 174 -10.53 -4.68 -5.60
C THR A 174 -9.73 -4.10 -4.44
N GLU A 175 -9.87 -4.66 -3.23
CA GLU A 175 -9.11 -4.31 -2.05
C GLU A 175 -8.39 -5.54 -1.48
N LEU A 176 -7.07 -5.42 -1.27
CA LEU A 176 -6.26 -6.38 -0.53
C LEU A 176 -6.33 -5.98 0.94
N ILE A 177 -6.97 -6.81 1.78
CA ILE A 177 -7.23 -6.50 3.19
C ILE A 177 -6.10 -7.02 4.08
N LYS A 178 -5.66 -8.28 3.90
CA LYS A 178 -4.58 -8.85 4.72
C LYS A 178 -3.77 -9.88 3.94
N TYR A 179 -2.48 -9.64 3.87
CA TYR A 179 -1.44 -10.60 3.51
C TYR A 179 -0.95 -11.25 4.81
N PRO A 180 -1.05 -12.58 4.98
CA PRO A 180 -0.62 -13.25 6.21
C PRO A 180 0.88 -13.08 6.47
N GLU A 181 1.23 -12.76 7.71
CA GLU A 181 2.60 -12.37 8.11
C GLU A 181 3.62 -13.53 8.03
N GLY A 182 3.14 -14.77 8.24
CA GLY A 182 3.95 -15.98 8.25
C GLY A 182 4.21 -16.59 6.88
N LYS A 183 3.64 -16.04 5.80
CA LYS A 183 3.88 -16.57 4.44
C LYS A 183 5.37 -16.56 4.11
N ALA A 184 5.86 -17.69 3.60
CA ALA A 184 7.30 -17.89 3.33
C ALA A 184 7.76 -17.30 2.00
N GLU A 185 6.83 -16.92 1.11
CA GLU A 185 7.15 -16.39 -0.21
C GLU A 185 7.93 -15.07 -0.11
N SER A 186 9.09 -15.04 -0.76
CA SER A 186 9.91 -13.82 -0.83
C SER A 186 9.39 -12.80 -1.84
N THR A 187 8.46 -13.20 -2.73
CA THR A 187 7.89 -12.33 -3.76
C THR A 187 6.38 -12.48 -3.82
N TYR A 188 5.68 -11.37 -3.97
CA TYR A 188 4.23 -11.39 -4.16
C TYR A 188 3.81 -10.44 -5.28
N SER A 189 2.93 -10.92 -6.17
CA SER A 189 2.33 -10.10 -7.22
C SER A 189 0.87 -9.82 -6.86
N ILE A 190 0.56 -8.58 -6.55
CA ILE A 190 -0.82 -8.15 -6.26
C ILE A 190 -1.64 -8.29 -7.55
N PRO A 191 -2.83 -8.91 -7.50
CA PRO A 191 -3.70 -9.06 -8.67
C PRO A 191 -4.04 -7.71 -9.32
N SER A 192 -4.13 -7.68 -10.65
CA SER A 192 -4.42 -6.46 -11.42
C SER A 192 -5.83 -5.90 -11.21
N SER A 193 -6.73 -6.65 -10.57
CA SER A 193 -8.04 -6.17 -10.14
C SER A 193 -8.00 -5.25 -8.92
N VAL A 194 -6.90 -5.30 -8.15
CA VAL A 194 -6.76 -4.53 -6.91
C VAL A 194 -6.55 -3.05 -7.23
N THR A 195 -7.36 -2.21 -6.64
CA THR A 195 -7.30 -0.75 -6.72
C THR A 195 -6.90 -0.10 -5.40
N SER A 196 -7.01 -0.85 -4.29
CA SER A 196 -6.65 -0.40 -2.94
C SER A 196 -5.88 -1.48 -2.18
N ILE A 197 -4.80 -1.09 -1.54
CA ILE A 197 -4.11 -1.86 -0.50
C ILE A 197 -4.62 -1.32 0.83
N GLY A 198 -5.24 -2.17 1.63
CA GLY A 198 -5.88 -1.81 2.90
C GLY A 198 -4.89 -1.33 3.97
N GLU A 199 -5.42 -0.82 5.07
CA GLU A 199 -4.64 -0.46 6.25
C GLU A 199 -3.96 -1.71 6.82
N SER A 200 -2.67 -1.58 7.16
CA SER A 200 -1.85 -2.66 7.74
C SER A 200 -1.86 -3.97 6.92
N ALA A 201 -2.18 -3.90 5.62
CA ALA A 201 -2.40 -5.08 4.78
C ALA A 201 -1.18 -6.01 4.70
N PHE A 202 0.05 -5.48 4.68
CA PHE A 202 1.32 -6.22 4.69
C PHE A 202 2.11 -6.02 6.01
N TYR A 203 1.43 -5.57 7.08
CA TYR A 203 2.10 -5.36 8.36
C TYR A 203 2.89 -6.59 8.79
N LEU A 204 4.17 -6.41 9.20
CA LEU A 204 5.10 -7.48 9.62
C LEU A 204 5.38 -8.58 8.57
N SER A 205 5.10 -8.38 7.29
CA SER A 205 5.45 -9.33 6.23
C SER A 205 6.96 -9.35 5.99
N VAL A 206 7.72 -9.85 6.97
CA VAL A 206 9.19 -9.74 7.02
C VAL A 206 9.90 -10.61 5.99
N ASN A 207 9.25 -11.66 5.47
CA ASN A 207 9.80 -12.57 4.48
C ASN A 207 9.74 -11.99 3.06
N LEU A 208 8.87 -10.99 2.80
CA LEU A 208 8.72 -10.37 1.50
C LEU A 208 9.95 -9.51 1.15
N VAL A 209 10.64 -9.90 0.09
CA VAL A 209 11.77 -9.17 -0.51
C VAL A 209 11.29 -8.22 -1.61
N SER A 210 10.22 -8.61 -2.33
CA SER A 210 9.65 -7.82 -3.41
C SER A 210 8.13 -7.97 -3.50
N VAL A 211 7.44 -6.85 -3.68
CA VAL A 211 6.00 -6.81 -3.97
C VAL A 211 5.78 -6.07 -5.28
N ALA A 212 5.12 -6.73 -6.24
CA ALA A 212 4.70 -6.09 -7.49
C ALA A 212 3.33 -5.43 -7.28
N ILE A 213 3.31 -4.11 -7.18
CA ILE A 213 2.09 -3.30 -7.06
C ILE A 213 1.62 -2.93 -8.48
N PRO A 214 0.41 -3.31 -8.92
CA PRO A 214 -0.08 -3.02 -10.26
C PRO A 214 -0.45 -1.54 -10.45
N GLU A 215 -0.44 -1.06 -11.68
CA GLU A 215 -0.83 0.32 -12.04
C GLU A 215 -2.31 0.66 -11.73
N SER A 216 -3.13 -0.34 -11.43
CA SER A 216 -4.51 -0.16 -10.98
C SER A 216 -4.64 0.38 -9.56
N VAL A 217 -3.59 0.23 -8.72
CA VAL A 217 -3.62 0.68 -7.34
C VAL A 217 -3.54 2.20 -7.28
N SER A 218 -4.54 2.79 -6.64
CA SER A 218 -4.64 4.24 -6.38
C SER A 218 -4.55 4.59 -4.89
N ILE A 219 -4.72 3.60 -4.01
CA ILE A 219 -4.67 3.78 -2.56
C ILE A 219 -3.69 2.77 -1.96
N ILE A 220 -2.72 3.29 -1.20
CA ILE A 220 -1.87 2.53 -0.27
C ILE A 220 -2.25 3.00 1.13
N GLY A 221 -2.81 2.10 1.94
CA GLY A 221 -3.38 2.39 3.25
C GLY A 221 -2.35 2.85 4.29
N ILE A 222 -2.83 3.37 5.41
CA ILE A 222 -2.00 3.68 6.58
C ILE A 222 -1.29 2.39 7.02
N SER A 223 -0.01 2.49 7.38
CA SER A 223 0.79 1.34 7.85
C SER A 223 0.81 0.13 6.89
N ALA A 224 0.46 0.29 5.60
CA ALA A 224 0.26 -0.83 4.68
C ALA A 224 1.46 -1.78 4.61
N PHE A 225 2.70 -1.28 4.65
CA PHE A 225 3.95 -2.04 4.66
C PHE A 225 4.78 -1.83 5.93
N LEU A 226 4.13 -1.45 7.04
CA LEU A 226 4.83 -1.21 8.31
C LEU A 226 5.58 -2.48 8.75
N ASN A 227 6.87 -2.33 9.11
CA ASN A 227 7.75 -3.44 9.52
C ASN A 227 8.00 -4.53 8.45
N CYS A 228 7.87 -4.23 7.15
CA CYS A 228 8.30 -5.14 6.07
C CYS A 228 9.83 -5.12 5.94
N LYS A 229 10.54 -5.67 6.92
CA LYS A 229 12.01 -5.57 7.05
C LYS A 229 12.78 -6.23 5.89
N GLY A 230 12.19 -7.23 5.23
CA GLY A 230 12.78 -7.92 4.08
C GLY A 230 12.67 -7.14 2.77
N LEU A 231 11.73 -6.18 2.68
CA LEU A 231 11.44 -5.46 1.43
C LEU A 231 12.65 -4.63 0.97
N THR A 232 13.14 -4.91 -0.24
CA THR A 232 14.34 -4.24 -0.77
C THR A 232 14.06 -3.09 -1.71
N SER A 233 12.88 -3.06 -2.33
CA SER A 233 12.47 -1.99 -3.23
C SER A 233 10.97 -1.83 -3.26
N ALA A 234 10.49 -0.60 -3.44
CA ALA A 234 9.08 -0.29 -3.66
C ALA A 234 8.91 0.59 -4.90
N VAL A 235 7.86 0.31 -5.68
CA VAL A 235 7.46 1.14 -6.82
C VAL A 235 6.04 1.63 -6.55
N ILE A 236 5.90 2.92 -6.31
CA ILE A 236 4.60 3.57 -6.10
C ILE A 236 4.00 3.87 -7.48
N PRO A 237 2.83 3.29 -7.84
CA PRO A 237 2.24 3.44 -9.17
C PRO A 237 1.62 4.82 -9.41
N ASN A 238 1.36 5.13 -10.70
CA ASN A 238 0.86 6.46 -11.12
C ASN A 238 -0.58 6.78 -10.65
N GLY A 239 -1.32 5.82 -10.10
CA GLY A 239 -2.64 6.05 -9.51
C GLY A 239 -2.60 6.66 -8.11
N VAL A 240 -1.46 6.48 -7.40
CA VAL A 240 -1.33 6.91 -6.00
C VAL A 240 -1.05 8.40 -5.93
N THR A 241 -1.85 9.12 -5.15
CA THR A 241 -1.72 10.58 -4.96
C THR A 241 -1.08 10.95 -3.62
N ILE A 242 -1.19 10.11 -2.61
CA ILE A 242 -0.60 10.33 -1.28
C ILE A 242 0.02 9.01 -0.78
N ILE A 243 1.25 9.08 -0.30
CA ILE A 243 1.85 8.03 0.52
C ILE A 243 1.40 8.31 1.95
N LYS A 244 0.50 7.45 2.48
CA LYS A 244 -0.13 7.68 3.79
C LYS A 244 0.84 7.49 4.96
N ASP A 245 0.38 7.87 6.14
CA ASP A 245 1.15 7.80 7.38
C ASP A 245 1.61 6.36 7.66
N TYR A 246 2.84 6.22 8.12
CA TYR A 246 3.50 4.95 8.46
C TYR A 246 3.60 3.94 7.31
N ALA A 247 3.29 4.28 6.07
CA ALA A 247 3.12 3.32 4.97
C ALA A 247 4.30 2.36 4.80
N PHE A 248 5.55 2.81 4.96
CA PHE A 248 6.78 2.01 4.87
C PHE A 248 7.66 2.16 6.13
N LYS A 249 7.05 2.54 7.28
CA LYS A 249 7.80 2.67 8.52
C LYS A 249 8.50 1.37 8.89
N ASP A 250 9.74 1.47 9.37
CA ASP A 250 10.60 0.34 9.78
C ASP A 250 10.88 -0.70 8.69
N CYS A 251 10.78 -0.32 7.40
CA CYS A 251 11.24 -1.13 6.27
C CYS A 251 12.77 -1.05 6.17
N THR A 252 13.48 -1.64 7.13
CA THR A 252 14.94 -1.48 7.28
C THR A 252 15.75 -2.05 6.10
N GLY A 253 15.18 -3.02 5.37
CA GLY A 253 15.78 -3.58 4.15
C GLY A 253 15.59 -2.76 2.88
N LEU A 254 14.72 -1.72 2.91
CA LEU A 254 14.36 -0.94 1.73
C LEU A 254 15.54 -0.10 1.22
N LYS A 255 16.10 -0.48 0.06
CA LYS A 255 17.27 0.19 -0.53
C LYS A 255 16.89 1.30 -1.51
N SER A 256 15.71 1.19 -2.12
CA SER A 256 15.25 2.17 -3.10
C SER A 256 13.72 2.24 -3.13
N VAL A 257 13.22 3.45 -3.34
CA VAL A 257 11.81 3.70 -3.63
C VAL A 257 11.68 4.50 -4.91
N SER A 258 10.76 4.10 -5.78
CA SER A 258 10.40 4.87 -6.98
C SER A 258 9.01 5.46 -6.75
N ILE A 259 8.95 6.78 -6.61
CA ILE A 259 7.70 7.51 -6.35
C ILE A 259 7.19 8.08 -7.68
N ALA A 260 5.92 7.83 -8.01
CA ALA A 260 5.31 8.35 -9.23
C ALA A 260 5.06 9.87 -9.15
N ASN A 261 5.01 10.54 -10.31
CA ASN A 261 4.75 11.99 -10.39
C ASN A 261 3.32 12.40 -9.98
N SER A 262 2.42 11.45 -9.79
CA SER A 262 1.06 11.66 -9.27
C SER A 262 1.02 11.96 -7.78
N VAL A 263 2.09 11.60 -7.05
CA VAL A 263 2.14 11.79 -5.60
C VAL A 263 2.30 13.27 -5.28
N THR A 264 1.39 13.78 -4.46
CA THR A 264 1.31 15.18 -4.01
C THR A 264 1.73 15.37 -2.57
N GLY A 265 1.72 14.31 -1.76
CA GLY A 265 2.11 14.35 -0.36
C GLY A 265 2.74 13.06 0.14
N ILE A 266 3.66 13.21 1.08
CA ILE A 266 4.28 12.12 1.84
C ILE A 266 3.85 12.30 3.30
N GLY A 267 3.16 11.29 3.85
CA GLY A 267 2.57 11.32 5.19
C GLY A 267 3.58 11.27 6.33
N ASN A 268 3.08 11.40 7.54
CA ASN A 268 3.89 11.33 8.75
C ASN A 268 4.49 9.93 8.90
N TYR A 269 5.75 9.86 9.30
CA TYR A 269 6.47 8.59 9.52
C TYR A 269 6.49 7.65 8.29
N ALA A 270 6.19 8.14 7.10
CA ALA A 270 5.97 7.28 5.92
C ALA A 270 7.16 6.36 5.60
N PHE A 271 8.40 6.83 5.78
CA PHE A 271 9.65 6.08 5.63
C PHE A 271 10.53 6.13 6.89
N TYR A 272 9.90 6.32 8.06
CA TYR A 272 10.62 6.33 9.34
C TYR A 272 11.49 5.09 9.48
N ASN A 273 12.75 5.28 9.87
CA ASN A 273 13.71 4.20 10.14
C ASN A 273 13.91 3.21 8.94
N CYS A 274 13.77 3.70 7.69
CA CYS A 274 14.17 2.96 6.49
C CYS A 274 15.70 3.02 6.35
N THR A 275 16.42 2.34 7.25
CA THR A 275 17.88 2.43 7.39
C THR A 275 18.66 1.96 6.16
N GLY A 276 18.06 1.11 5.30
CA GLY A 276 18.64 0.65 4.05
C GLY A 276 18.53 1.63 2.89
N LEU A 277 17.68 2.67 3.00
CA LEU A 277 17.40 3.61 1.90
C LEU A 277 18.62 4.50 1.64
N THR A 278 19.17 4.45 0.43
CA THR A 278 20.40 5.16 0.10
C THR A 278 20.19 6.50 -0.58
N SER A 279 19.10 6.64 -1.31
CA SER A 279 18.70 7.90 -1.96
C SER A 279 17.20 7.93 -2.20
N VAL A 280 16.62 9.12 -2.23
CA VAL A 280 15.23 9.31 -2.62
C VAL A 280 15.10 10.52 -3.56
N ASP A 281 14.42 10.31 -4.69
CA ASP A 281 14.03 11.36 -5.63
C ASP A 281 12.56 11.69 -5.37
N ILE A 282 12.27 12.79 -4.69
CA ILE A 282 10.92 13.28 -4.46
C ILE A 282 10.41 13.90 -5.76
N PRO A 283 9.26 13.46 -6.31
CA PRO A 283 8.78 13.93 -7.60
C PRO A 283 8.18 15.35 -7.55
N ASN A 284 8.16 16.02 -8.71
CA ASN A 284 7.69 17.40 -8.87
C ASN A 284 6.20 17.65 -8.50
N GLY A 285 5.43 16.59 -8.22
CA GLY A 285 4.05 16.70 -7.75
C GLY A 285 3.93 16.96 -6.25
N VAL A 286 4.97 16.61 -5.48
CA VAL A 286 4.92 16.66 -4.01
C VAL A 286 4.99 18.11 -3.53
N THR A 287 4.03 18.48 -2.68
CA THR A 287 3.93 19.79 -2.04
C THR A 287 4.23 19.73 -0.54
N SER A 288 4.07 18.57 0.09
CA SER A 288 4.28 18.40 1.52
C SER A 288 5.00 17.09 1.87
N ILE A 289 5.89 17.18 2.85
CA ILE A 289 6.58 16.05 3.50
C ILE A 289 6.18 16.09 4.97
N GLY A 290 5.63 15.01 5.49
CA GLY A 290 5.09 14.92 6.85
C GLY A 290 6.15 14.90 7.95
N ASN A 291 5.70 14.97 9.19
CA ASN A 291 6.56 14.86 10.37
C ASN A 291 7.24 13.49 10.41
N TYR A 292 8.53 13.48 10.73
CA TYR A 292 9.32 12.25 10.84
C TYR A 292 9.32 11.38 9.58
N ALA A 293 8.98 11.91 8.42
CA ALA A 293 8.75 11.12 7.20
C ALA A 293 9.94 10.25 6.80
N PHE A 294 11.18 10.73 6.96
CA PHE A 294 12.44 10.03 6.70
C PHE A 294 13.36 9.98 7.94
N TYR A 295 12.79 10.19 9.13
CA TYR A 295 13.57 10.15 10.37
C TYR A 295 14.32 8.83 10.52
N GLY A 296 15.59 8.89 10.90
CA GLY A 296 16.40 7.71 11.15
C GLY A 296 16.74 6.90 9.89
N CYS A 297 16.57 7.45 8.68
CA CYS A 297 17.03 6.84 7.44
C CYS A 297 18.57 6.92 7.37
N ALA A 298 19.26 6.17 8.25
CA ALA A 298 20.70 6.27 8.44
C ALA A 298 21.52 5.93 7.19
N GLY A 299 20.98 5.14 6.24
CA GLY A 299 21.62 4.83 4.97
C GLY A 299 21.52 5.93 3.92
N LEU A 300 20.65 6.94 4.13
CA LEU A 300 20.38 7.99 3.15
C LEU A 300 21.58 8.92 2.99
N THR A 301 22.16 8.95 1.78
CA THR A 301 23.32 9.81 1.46
C THR A 301 22.92 11.04 0.68
N SER A 302 21.81 10.97 -0.07
CA SER A 302 21.33 12.09 -0.85
C SER A 302 19.81 12.09 -0.99
N VAL A 303 19.22 13.29 -1.08
CA VAL A 303 17.79 13.47 -1.37
C VAL A 303 17.61 14.57 -2.42
N SER A 304 16.69 14.36 -3.38
CA SER A 304 16.25 15.42 -4.31
C SER A 304 14.88 15.92 -3.87
N ILE A 305 14.80 17.20 -3.54
CA ILE A 305 13.56 17.90 -3.14
C ILE A 305 13.16 18.87 -4.25
N PRO A 306 11.98 18.71 -4.87
CA PRO A 306 11.55 19.60 -5.94
C PRO A 306 11.08 20.96 -5.38
N LYS A 307 11.11 21.98 -6.20
CA LYS A 307 10.64 23.34 -5.84
C LYS A 307 9.15 23.43 -5.52
N SER A 308 8.38 22.38 -5.85
CA SER A 308 6.95 22.29 -5.51
C SER A 308 6.69 22.07 -4.02
N VAL A 309 7.70 21.63 -3.25
CA VAL A 309 7.58 21.42 -1.80
C VAL A 309 7.50 22.75 -1.09
N THR A 310 6.41 22.97 -0.37
CA THR A 310 6.14 24.18 0.42
C THR A 310 6.11 23.91 1.94
N ASN A 311 6.07 22.63 2.33
CA ASN A 311 6.07 22.23 3.73
C ASN A 311 6.93 20.98 3.96
N ILE A 312 7.84 21.05 4.93
CA ILE A 312 8.64 19.94 5.44
C ILE A 312 8.38 19.85 6.95
N GLY A 313 7.84 18.73 7.38
CA GLY A 313 7.42 18.51 8.76
C GLY A 313 8.58 18.43 9.76
N TYR A 314 8.23 18.49 11.04
CA TYR A 314 9.16 18.38 12.15
C TYR A 314 9.94 17.07 12.09
N ASN A 315 11.27 17.16 12.31
CA ASN A 315 12.20 16.01 12.28
C ASN A 315 12.12 15.15 11.01
N ALA A 316 11.66 15.70 9.89
CA ALA A 316 11.41 14.90 8.67
C ALA A 316 12.65 14.13 8.19
N PHE A 317 13.87 14.67 8.35
CA PHE A 317 15.14 14.06 7.95
C PHE A 317 16.13 13.94 9.13
N ASP A 318 15.65 14.13 10.36
CA ASP A 318 16.55 14.03 11.51
C ASP A 318 17.08 12.58 11.66
N LEU A 319 18.26 12.45 12.26
CA LEU A 319 19.01 11.19 12.34
C LEU A 319 19.33 10.51 11.00
N CYS A 320 19.25 11.18 9.86
CA CYS A 320 19.82 10.75 8.59
C CYS A 320 21.35 10.93 8.60
N ARG A 321 22.06 10.18 9.43
CA ARG A 321 23.46 10.42 9.80
C ARG A 321 24.47 10.40 8.65
N ASN A 322 24.13 9.75 7.53
CA ASN A 322 24.98 9.68 6.34
C ASN A 322 24.53 10.64 5.23
N LEU A 323 23.55 11.52 5.50
CA LEU A 323 23.07 12.49 4.52
C LEU A 323 24.11 13.57 4.31
N THR A 324 24.67 13.65 3.11
CA THR A 324 25.72 14.61 2.73
C THR A 324 25.29 15.58 1.66
N SER A 325 24.15 15.34 0.99
CA SER A 325 23.71 16.18 -0.12
C SER A 325 22.19 16.23 -0.23
N VAL A 326 21.64 17.44 -0.27
CA VAL A 326 20.23 17.74 -0.53
C VAL A 326 20.15 18.59 -1.79
N TYR A 327 19.57 18.04 -2.87
CA TYR A 327 19.43 18.73 -4.14
C TYR A 327 18.05 19.40 -4.20
N TYR A 328 17.98 20.69 -3.92
CA TYR A 328 16.75 21.45 -4.02
C TYR A 328 16.53 21.99 -5.43
N GLY A 329 15.33 21.77 -5.97
CA GLY A 329 14.96 22.13 -7.34
C GLY A 329 14.63 23.61 -7.56
N GLY A 330 14.85 24.48 -6.57
CA GLY A 330 14.64 25.93 -6.59
C GLY A 330 15.86 26.73 -6.17
N THR A 331 15.66 28.02 -5.92
CA THR A 331 16.67 28.97 -5.44
C THR A 331 16.78 28.93 -3.91
N LYS A 332 17.80 29.56 -3.36
CA LYS A 332 17.93 29.72 -1.91
C LYS A 332 16.74 30.49 -1.32
N ALA A 333 16.28 31.55 -1.95
CA ALA A 333 15.12 32.32 -1.48
C ALA A 333 13.86 31.46 -1.42
N GLU A 334 13.59 30.62 -2.44
CA GLU A 334 12.46 29.69 -2.46
C GLU A 334 12.61 28.59 -1.37
N TRP A 335 13.84 28.22 -1.02
CA TRP A 335 14.10 27.28 0.08
C TRP A 335 13.82 27.91 1.45
N ASP A 336 14.22 29.17 1.61
CA ASP A 336 14.03 29.92 2.86
C ASP A 336 12.53 30.16 3.13
N ASP A 337 11.71 30.28 2.09
CA ASP A 337 10.25 30.43 2.15
C ASP A 337 9.49 29.14 2.51
N ILE A 338 10.14 27.97 2.46
CA ILE A 338 9.49 26.71 2.85
C ILE A 338 9.15 26.72 4.34
N ASN A 339 7.91 26.38 4.69
CA ASN A 339 7.55 26.09 6.06
C ASN A 339 8.24 24.80 6.52
N LYS A 340 9.33 24.94 7.26
CA LYS A 340 10.17 23.84 7.74
C LYS A 340 10.62 24.08 9.17
N PRO A 341 9.75 23.84 10.19
CA PRO A 341 10.22 23.78 11.56
C PRO A 341 11.38 22.79 11.61
N TYR A 342 12.17 22.78 12.68
CA TYR A 342 13.35 21.90 12.75
C TYR A 342 13.11 20.58 12.01
N CYS A 343 13.64 20.45 10.79
CA CYS A 343 13.40 19.32 9.90
C CYS A 343 14.60 18.35 9.80
N GLY A 344 15.70 18.63 10.53
CA GLY A 344 16.91 17.81 10.53
C GLY A 344 17.83 18.04 9.32
N LEU A 345 17.57 19.05 8.49
CA LEU A 345 18.43 19.45 7.38
C LEU A 345 19.22 20.70 7.75
N SER A 346 20.52 20.66 7.57
CA SER A 346 21.42 21.79 7.76
C SER A 346 21.69 22.47 6.40
N ASP A 347 21.79 23.79 6.39
CA ASP A 347 21.89 24.60 5.16
C ASP A 347 23.14 24.28 4.32
N ASP A 348 24.23 23.84 4.96
CA ASP A 348 25.47 23.44 4.28
C ASP A 348 25.30 22.17 3.40
N LEU A 349 24.28 21.38 3.65
CA LEU A 349 23.96 20.21 2.80
C LEU A 349 23.17 20.58 1.54
N ILE A 350 22.62 21.81 1.45
CA ILE A 350 21.65 22.18 0.41
C ILE A 350 22.36 22.69 -0.84
N HIS A 351 22.14 21.99 -1.94
CA HIS A 351 22.57 22.36 -3.28
C HIS A 351 21.39 22.94 -4.05
N TYR A 352 21.41 24.26 -4.30
CA TYR A 352 20.35 24.97 -5.02
C TYR A 352 20.53 24.88 -6.52
N GLN A 353 19.43 24.98 -7.28
CA GLN A 353 19.54 25.28 -8.71
C GLN A 353 20.05 26.73 -8.86
N GLN A 354 21.25 26.87 -9.41
CA GLN A 354 21.80 28.20 -9.74
C GLN A 354 20.93 28.84 -10.82
N ILE A 355 20.42 30.05 -10.55
CA ILE A 355 19.89 30.92 -11.61
C ILE A 355 21.09 31.29 -12.49
N LYS A 356 21.20 30.67 -13.66
CA LYS A 356 22.14 31.16 -14.67
C LYS A 356 21.64 32.50 -15.20
N SER A 357 22.19 33.61 -14.66
CA SER A 357 22.40 34.78 -15.46
C SER A 357 23.33 34.36 -16.61
N GLU A 358 22.91 34.52 -17.89
CA GLU A 358 23.79 34.26 -19.05
C GLU A 358 25.04 35.18 -18.96
N PRO A 359 26.23 34.86 -19.48
CA PRO A 359 26.57 33.84 -20.46
C PRO A 359 27.87 33.03 -20.17
N THR A 360 28.16 32.15 -21.11
CA THR A 360 29.39 31.41 -21.45
C THR A 360 29.70 30.08 -20.72
N SER A 361 29.51 29.05 -21.55
CA SER A 361 30.24 27.77 -21.70
C SER A 361 31.14 27.24 -20.57
N VAL A 362 30.89 26.06 -20.05
CA VAL A 362 31.60 24.79 -20.21
C VAL A 362 30.97 23.72 -19.31
N SER A 363 30.82 22.53 -19.86
CA SER A 363 30.16 21.32 -19.40
C SER A 363 30.73 20.71 -18.12
N THR A 364 29.86 20.04 -17.30
CA THR A 364 29.86 18.58 -17.03
C THR A 364 28.72 18.21 -16.05
N THR A 365 27.73 17.53 -16.51
CA THR A 365 27.18 16.19 -16.35
C THR A 365 26.89 15.68 -14.93
N SER A 366 25.64 15.45 -14.55
CA SER A 366 24.92 14.18 -14.69
C SER A 366 23.55 14.30 -14.03
N SER A 367 22.49 14.35 -14.80
CA SER A 367 21.13 14.32 -14.28
C SER A 367 20.41 13.07 -14.81
N SER A 368 19.72 12.36 -13.93
CA SER A 368 18.90 11.18 -14.23
C SER A 368 17.60 11.51 -14.99
N SER A 369 17.48 12.69 -15.60
CA SER A 369 16.33 13.08 -16.42
C SER A 369 16.20 12.18 -17.66
N LYS A 370 14.95 11.91 -18.10
CA LYS A 370 14.68 11.27 -19.39
C LYS A 370 15.48 11.98 -20.49
N PRO A 371 16.18 11.24 -21.36
CA PRO A 371 16.98 11.87 -22.40
C PRO A 371 16.11 12.73 -23.33
N LYS A 372 16.67 13.82 -23.86
CA LYS A 372 15.97 14.68 -24.82
C LYS A 372 15.49 13.88 -26.02
N SER A 373 14.26 14.11 -26.49
CA SER A 373 13.67 13.37 -27.59
C SER A 373 14.34 13.70 -28.91
N ALA A 374 14.47 12.71 -29.81
CA ALA A 374 15.01 12.90 -31.14
C ALA A 374 13.98 13.57 -32.09
N LYS A 375 14.45 14.44 -33.01
CA LYS A 375 13.65 15.04 -34.07
C LYS A 375 14.12 14.54 -35.43
N PHE A 376 13.20 14.08 -36.28
CA PHE A 376 13.52 13.72 -37.67
C PHE A 376 14.04 14.90 -38.48
N LYS A 377 15.15 14.70 -39.21
CA LYS A 377 15.55 15.54 -40.34
C LYS A 377 14.83 15.13 -41.63
N LYS A 378 14.78 13.80 -41.90
CA LYS A 378 14.18 13.27 -43.15
C LYS A 378 13.73 11.82 -42.94
N VAL A 379 12.57 11.50 -43.52
CA VAL A 379 12.06 10.13 -43.65
C VAL A 379 11.80 9.90 -45.13
N LYS A 380 12.44 8.89 -45.74
CA LYS A 380 12.35 8.61 -47.18
C LYS A 380 11.90 7.19 -47.44
N SER A 381 11.16 7.04 -48.51
CA SER A 381 10.82 5.75 -49.13
C SER A 381 12.06 5.06 -49.69
N ALA A 382 12.08 3.69 -49.59
CA ALA A 382 13.05 2.84 -50.25
C ALA A 382 12.39 1.49 -50.62
N LYS A 383 13.03 0.69 -51.52
CA LYS A 383 12.52 -0.60 -51.97
C LYS A 383 12.41 -1.53 -50.75
N LYS A 384 11.17 -1.92 -50.38
CA LYS A 384 10.83 -2.75 -49.18
C LYS A 384 11.50 -2.22 -47.86
N ALA A 385 11.68 -0.88 -47.75
CA ALA A 385 12.41 -0.27 -46.64
C ALA A 385 12.00 1.20 -46.39
N VAL A 386 12.38 1.73 -45.22
CA VAL A 386 12.24 3.14 -44.86
C VAL A 386 13.59 3.66 -44.36
N SER A 387 14.13 4.70 -45.00
CA SER A 387 15.35 5.39 -44.59
C SER A 387 15.02 6.59 -43.71
N VAL A 388 15.69 6.71 -42.57
CA VAL A 388 15.43 7.71 -41.55
C VAL A 388 16.70 8.47 -41.22
N LYS A 389 16.64 9.81 -41.23
CA LYS A 389 17.70 10.71 -40.73
C LYS A 389 17.13 11.60 -39.62
N TRP A 390 17.91 11.86 -38.58
CA TRP A 390 17.51 12.70 -37.44
C TRP A 390 18.61 13.64 -36.98
N LYS A 391 18.27 14.63 -36.14
CA LYS A 391 19.26 15.50 -35.48
C LYS A 391 19.98 14.75 -34.39
N LYS A 392 21.31 14.86 -34.31
CA LYS A 392 22.10 14.30 -33.19
C LYS A 392 21.58 14.89 -31.88
N VAL A 393 21.46 14.03 -30.85
CA VAL A 393 21.10 14.43 -29.48
C VAL A 393 22.29 14.14 -28.61
N SER A 394 22.76 15.11 -27.84
CA SER A 394 23.84 14.95 -26.87
C SER A 394 23.34 14.23 -25.59
N GLY A 395 24.24 13.60 -24.83
CA GLY A 395 23.89 12.96 -23.55
C GLY A 395 23.07 11.67 -23.68
N VAL A 396 23.03 11.01 -24.85
CA VAL A 396 22.31 9.76 -25.06
C VAL A 396 23.24 8.62 -25.48
N LYS A 397 22.91 7.39 -25.13
CA LYS A 397 23.64 6.18 -25.56
C LYS A 397 23.31 5.83 -27.01
N GLY A 398 22.09 6.13 -27.45
CA GLY A 398 21.63 5.80 -28.79
C GLY A 398 20.15 6.13 -29.05
N TYR A 399 19.59 5.49 -30.08
CA TYR A 399 18.25 5.78 -30.59
C TYR A 399 17.46 4.49 -30.79
N GLN A 400 16.14 4.59 -30.69
CA GLN A 400 15.22 3.52 -31.03
C GLN A 400 14.19 4.04 -32.02
N ILE A 401 14.09 3.37 -33.18
CA ILE A 401 13.17 3.71 -34.26
C ILE A 401 12.11 2.63 -34.34
N GLN A 402 10.84 3.02 -34.40
CA GLN A 402 9.74 2.11 -34.68
C GLN A 402 9.04 2.47 -35.97
N VAL A 403 8.66 1.42 -36.72
CA VAL A 403 7.78 1.51 -37.89
C VAL A 403 6.61 0.54 -37.68
N ALA A 404 5.40 0.95 -38.11
CA ALA A 404 4.20 0.12 -38.04
C ALA A 404 3.24 0.47 -39.16
N THR A 405 2.28 -0.41 -39.50
CA THR A 405 1.28 -0.15 -40.52
C THR A 405 0.08 0.62 -40.00
N ASP A 406 0.01 0.89 -38.72
CA ASP A 406 -1.02 1.69 -38.07
C ASP A 406 -0.41 2.83 -37.23
N LYS A 407 -1.15 3.93 -37.06
CA LYS A 407 -0.72 5.13 -36.32
C LYS A 407 -0.52 4.90 -34.83
N LYS A 408 -1.19 3.88 -34.26
CA LYS A 408 -1.10 3.47 -32.85
C LYS A 408 0.08 2.52 -32.57
N PHE A 409 0.83 2.09 -33.60
CA PHE A 409 1.97 1.16 -33.52
C PHE A 409 1.64 -0.20 -32.91
N LYS A 410 0.43 -0.70 -33.16
CA LYS A 410 -0.02 -2.02 -32.72
C LYS A 410 0.18 -3.10 -33.80
N LYS A 411 0.02 -2.75 -35.10
CA LYS A 411 0.05 -3.72 -36.22
C LYS A 411 1.38 -3.69 -36.98
N ASN A 412 1.95 -4.89 -37.26
CA ASN A 412 3.19 -5.08 -38.02
C ASN A 412 4.35 -4.16 -37.54
N LYS A 413 4.47 -4.04 -36.21
CA LYS A 413 5.48 -3.18 -35.57
C LYS A 413 6.87 -3.78 -35.72
N LYS A 414 7.82 -2.99 -36.21
CA LYS A 414 9.23 -3.31 -36.23
C LYS A 414 10.04 -2.26 -35.51
N THR A 415 10.98 -2.69 -34.68
CA THR A 415 11.81 -1.81 -33.85
C THR A 415 13.27 -2.01 -34.22
N VAL A 416 14.01 -0.91 -34.42
CA VAL A 416 15.45 -0.89 -34.69
C VAL A 416 16.12 -0.03 -33.61
N THR A 417 17.13 -0.60 -32.94
CA THR A 417 17.95 0.11 -31.94
C THR A 417 19.30 0.48 -32.53
N VAL A 418 19.65 1.74 -32.48
CA VAL A 418 20.96 2.29 -32.90
C VAL A 418 21.75 2.56 -31.62
N LYS A 419 22.84 1.79 -31.42
CA LYS A 419 23.62 1.79 -30.16
C LYS A 419 24.65 2.92 -30.05
N LYS A 420 24.91 3.68 -31.13
CA LYS A 420 25.91 4.74 -31.15
C LYS A 420 25.28 6.12 -31.29
N GLN A 421 25.55 7.04 -30.37
CA GLN A 421 25.06 8.42 -30.36
C GLN A 421 25.41 9.19 -31.65
N LYS A 422 26.62 8.95 -32.19
CA LYS A 422 27.10 9.61 -33.39
C LYS A 422 26.32 9.24 -34.66
N THR A 423 25.61 8.11 -34.67
CA THR A 423 24.84 7.63 -35.81
C THR A 423 23.51 8.41 -35.89
N THR A 424 23.28 9.14 -36.97
CA THR A 424 22.09 9.96 -37.23
C THR A 424 21.27 9.53 -38.43
N LYS A 425 21.56 8.33 -38.97
CA LYS A 425 20.86 7.73 -40.11
C LYS A 425 20.73 6.21 -39.90
N THR A 426 19.58 5.66 -40.30
CA THR A 426 19.41 4.20 -40.42
C THR A 426 18.35 3.86 -41.45
N THR A 427 18.31 2.58 -41.87
CA THR A 427 17.29 2.08 -42.81
C THR A 427 16.62 0.85 -42.19
N VAL A 428 15.32 0.92 -42.02
CA VAL A 428 14.51 -0.21 -41.57
C VAL A 428 14.13 -1.03 -42.80
N LYS A 429 14.75 -2.19 -42.94
CA LYS A 429 14.60 -3.11 -44.10
C LYS A 429 13.53 -4.20 -43.85
N LYS A 430 13.26 -5.04 -44.86
CA LYS A 430 12.29 -6.18 -44.81
C LYS A 430 10.88 -5.69 -44.46
N LEU A 431 10.41 -4.66 -45.15
CA LEU A 431 9.02 -4.17 -45.10
C LEU A 431 8.27 -4.61 -46.37
N LYS A 432 6.93 -4.58 -46.36
CA LYS A 432 6.12 -4.87 -47.53
C LYS A 432 6.24 -3.70 -48.50
N ALA A 433 6.36 -3.99 -49.80
CA ALA A 433 6.38 -2.98 -50.87
C ALA A 433 5.00 -2.29 -50.98
N LYS A 434 5.00 -1.08 -51.53
CA LYS A 434 3.79 -0.27 -51.84
C LYS A 434 2.85 -0.08 -50.63
N LYS A 435 3.36 -0.28 -49.36
CA LYS A 435 2.60 -0.17 -48.13
C LYS A 435 2.93 1.10 -47.37
N LYS A 436 1.90 1.76 -46.78
CA LYS A 436 2.06 2.92 -45.90
C LYS A 436 2.55 2.48 -44.53
N TYR A 437 3.61 3.12 -44.03
CA TYR A 437 4.17 2.92 -42.70
C TYR A 437 4.20 4.23 -41.91
N TYR A 438 3.92 4.15 -40.63
CA TYR A 438 4.09 5.19 -39.64
C TYR A 438 5.43 4.98 -38.93
N VAL A 439 6.14 6.07 -38.65
CA VAL A 439 7.51 6.05 -38.13
C VAL A 439 7.62 6.99 -36.94
N ARG A 440 8.23 6.53 -35.87
CA ARG A 440 8.58 7.34 -34.69
C ARG A 440 9.98 6.99 -34.18
N ILE A 441 10.62 7.93 -33.48
CA ILE A 441 11.98 7.78 -32.96
C ILE A 441 12.00 8.29 -31.52
N ARG A 442 12.81 7.65 -30.67
CA ARG A 442 13.16 8.12 -29.34
C ARG A 442 14.64 7.90 -29.08
N THR A 443 15.19 8.61 -28.11
CA THR A 443 16.54 8.39 -27.60
C THR A 443 16.51 7.44 -26.41
N TYR A 444 17.68 6.89 -26.02
CA TYR A 444 17.87 6.23 -24.75
C TYR A 444 19.25 6.51 -24.19
N LYS A 445 19.36 6.48 -22.86
CA LYS A 445 20.60 6.39 -22.11
C LYS A 445 20.55 5.16 -21.21
N THR A 446 21.69 4.73 -20.68
CA THR A 446 21.76 3.65 -19.70
C THR A 446 22.02 4.28 -18.34
N VAL A 447 21.18 3.97 -17.38
CA VAL A 447 21.31 4.38 -15.99
C VAL A 447 21.23 3.10 -15.16
N ASN A 448 22.21 2.85 -14.34
CA ASN A 448 22.30 1.63 -13.51
C ASN A 448 22.05 0.34 -14.32
N GLY A 449 22.69 0.21 -15.49
CA GLY A 449 22.56 -0.94 -16.39
C GLY A 449 21.23 -1.01 -17.18
N LYS A 450 20.20 -0.25 -16.83
CA LYS A 450 18.88 -0.24 -17.47
C LYS A 450 18.75 0.88 -18.51
N LYS A 451 17.97 0.63 -19.60
CA LYS A 451 17.72 1.64 -20.63
C LYS A 451 16.59 2.58 -20.20
N VAL A 452 16.90 3.86 -20.07
CA VAL A 452 15.92 4.94 -19.88
C VAL A 452 15.66 5.60 -21.22
N TYR A 453 14.38 5.75 -21.62
CA TYR A 453 13.97 6.25 -22.91
C TYR A 453 13.33 7.65 -22.81
N SER A 454 13.55 8.47 -23.85
CA SER A 454 12.78 9.70 -24.03
C SER A 454 11.34 9.40 -24.46
N SER A 455 10.47 10.41 -24.41
CA SER A 455 9.22 10.40 -25.19
C SER A 455 9.47 10.15 -26.67
N TRP A 456 8.47 9.58 -27.38
CA TRP A 456 8.52 9.41 -28.82
C TRP A 456 8.41 10.75 -29.56
N SER A 457 9.08 10.86 -30.69
CA SER A 457 8.89 11.98 -31.62
C SER A 457 7.47 12.05 -32.17
N LYS A 458 7.08 13.22 -32.75
CA LYS A 458 5.90 13.28 -33.64
C LYS A 458 6.01 12.22 -34.74
N VAL A 459 4.88 11.53 -34.99
CA VAL A 459 4.81 10.45 -35.98
C VAL A 459 4.91 11.02 -37.42
N LYS A 460 5.74 10.40 -38.24
CA LYS A 460 5.80 10.64 -39.69
C LYS A 460 5.24 9.43 -40.44
N SER A 461 4.72 9.62 -41.65
CA SER A 461 4.29 8.49 -42.49
C SER A 461 5.02 8.50 -43.83
N VAL A 462 5.21 7.32 -44.41
CA VAL A 462 5.89 7.13 -45.72
C VAL A 462 5.37 5.84 -46.36
N LYS A 463 5.20 5.82 -47.68
CA LYS A 463 4.84 4.63 -48.47
C LYS A 463 6.13 4.03 -49.00
N THR A 464 6.35 2.71 -48.79
CA THR A 464 7.51 1.97 -49.34
C THR A 464 7.43 1.84 -50.86
N LYS A 465 8.60 1.74 -51.51
CA LYS A 465 8.72 1.38 -52.92
C LYS A 465 8.76 -0.13 -53.07
#